data_8aaa7e464e37729a5db5d848e8fdc8c5
#
_entry.id   8aaa7e464e37729a5db5d848e8fdc8c5
#
_cell.length_a   1.000
_cell.length_b   1.000
_cell.length_c   1.000
_cell.angle_alpha   90.00
_cell.angle_beta   90.00
_cell.angle_gamma   90.00
#
_symmetry.space_group_name_H-M   'P 1'
#
loop_
_entity.id
_entity.type
_entity.pdbx_description
1 polymer ?
#
loop_
_entity_poly.entity_id
_entity_poly.type
_entity_poly.pdbx_seq_one_letter_code
_entity_poly.pdbx_strand_id
1 'polypeptide(L)'
;MKLHHLMAAVVLLPVHLSPVQAQSEIETKLCEAARNGQVVELVYDKDKSKGCLPRILDVHQVGLGNNGQHYVHGWQSRGCTKGRDYESKRIFRFDKIKQVEVVDGTFGERSQDAKSKGWDGCIGSNCFIAEILCE
;
A
#
# COMPACT_ATOMS: atom_id res chain seq x y z
N MET A 1 15.79 58.37 -12.22
CA MET A 1 14.77 57.31 -12.38
C MET A 1 15.16 56.10 -11.54
N LYS A 2 14.46 55.87 -10.41
CA LYS A 2 14.70 54.68 -9.56
C LYS A 2 13.69 53.62 -9.92
N LEU A 3 14.14 52.49 -10.49
CA LEU A 3 13.34 51.36 -10.80
C LEU A 3 13.11 50.55 -9.51
N HIS A 4 11.87 50.52 -9.02
CA HIS A 4 11.48 49.70 -7.88
C HIS A 4 11.12 48.30 -8.41
N HIS A 5 11.96 47.31 -8.09
CA HIS A 5 11.65 45.91 -8.32
C HIS A 5 10.65 45.43 -7.25
N LEU A 6 9.41 45.22 -7.66
CA LEU A 6 8.43 44.50 -6.85
C LEU A 6 8.79 43.02 -6.87
N MET A 7 9.31 42.48 -5.79
CA MET A 7 9.40 41.03 -5.60
C MET A 7 8.05 40.50 -5.13
N ALA A 8 7.36 39.77 -6.00
CA ALA A 8 6.16 39.01 -5.62
C ALA A 8 6.59 37.77 -4.86
N ALA A 9 6.28 37.72 -3.57
CA ALA A 9 6.47 36.54 -2.75
C ALA A 9 5.36 35.52 -3.09
N VAL A 10 5.72 34.39 -3.69
CA VAL A 10 4.82 33.26 -3.90
C VAL A 10 4.66 32.52 -2.58
N VAL A 11 3.52 32.68 -1.93
CA VAL A 11 3.17 31.94 -0.72
C VAL A 11 2.67 30.56 -1.16
N LEU A 12 3.49 29.52 -0.98
CA LEU A 12 3.09 28.13 -1.14
C LEU A 12 2.26 27.71 0.09
N LEU A 13 0.94 27.65 -0.07
CA LEU A 13 0.05 27.10 0.95
C LEU A 13 0.18 25.58 0.97
N PRO A 14 0.28 24.95 2.16
CA PRO A 14 0.28 23.48 2.26
C PRO A 14 -1.07 22.92 1.78
N VAL A 15 -1.03 22.08 0.77
CA VAL A 15 -2.23 21.37 0.30
C VAL A 15 -2.52 20.23 1.29
N HIS A 16 -3.55 20.40 2.11
CA HIS A 16 -4.06 19.33 2.97
C HIS A 16 -5.01 18.46 2.16
N LEU A 17 -4.58 17.24 1.82
CA LEU A 17 -5.45 16.25 1.18
C LEU A 17 -6.55 15.81 2.16
N SER A 18 -7.79 15.71 1.66
CA SER A 18 -8.88 15.12 2.44
C SER A 18 -8.65 13.62 2.67
N PRO A 19 -9.20 13.01 3.73
CA PRO A 19 -9.07 11.58 3.98
C PRO A 19 -9.50 10.70 2.79
N VAL A 20 -10.52 11.14 2.05
CA VAL A 20 -11.01 10.43 0.85
C VAL A 20 -9.99 10.49 -0.30
N GLN A 21 -9.35 11.64 -0.51
CA GLN A 21 -8.30 11.78 -1.53
C GLN A 21 -7.06 10.95 -1.19
N ALA A 22 -6.66 10.92 0.08
CA ALA A 22 -5.55 10.09 0.55
C ALA A 22 -5.82 8.59 0.34
N GLN A 23 -7.05 8.12 0.59
CA GLN A 23 -7.45 6.72 0.37
C GLN A 23 -7.43 6.36 -1.12
N SER A 24 -7.93 7.23 -1.99
CA SER A 24 -7.91 7.05 -3.45
C SER A 24 -6.48 7.00 -4.00
N GLU A 25 -5.56 7.82 -3.46
CA GLU A 25 -4.16 7.81 -3.85
C GLU A 25 -3.46 6.50 -3.46
N ILE A 26 -3.70 5.99 -2.25
CA ILE A 26 -3.19 4.70 -1.78
C ILE A 26 -3.67 3.57 -2.68
N GLU A 27 -4.96 3.56 -3.04
CA GLU A 27 -5.54 2.55 -3.93
C GLU A 27 -4.88 2.58 -5.31
N THR A 28 -4.72 3.76 -5.90
CA THR A 28 -4.06 3.92 -7.20
C THR A 28 -2.64 3.38 -7.17
N LYS A 29 -1.83 3.76 -6.18
CA LYS A 29 -0.45 3.28 -6.03
C LYS A 29 -0.38 1.75 -5.88
N LEU A 30 -1.25 1.17 -5.07
CA LEU A 30 -1.26 -0.28 -4.84
C LEU A 30 -1.74 -1.06 -6.05
N CYS A 31 -2.74 -0.55 -6.78
CA CYS A 31 -3.19 -1.16 -8.02
C CYS A 31 -2.11 -1.11 -9.13
N GLU A 32 -1.44 0.02 -9.27
CA GLU A 32 -0.31 0.13 -10.21
C GLU A 32 0.83 -0.81 -9.81
N ALA A 33 1.15 -0.89 -8.52
CA ALA A 33 2.17 -1.81 -8.03
C ALA A 33 1.82 -3.28 -8.29
N ALA A 34 0.54 -3.68 -8.13
CA ALA A 34 0.09 -5.03 -8.42
C ALA A 34 0.27 -5.38 -9.90
N ARG A 35 -0.20 -4.49 -10.81
CA ARG A 35 -0.10 -4.68 -12.27
C ARG A 35 1.33 -4.72 -12.78
N ASN A 36 2.21 -3.94 -12.17
CA ASN A 36 3.60 -3.80 -12.60
C ASN A 36 4.57 -4.72 -11.85
N GLY A 37 4.08 -5.56 -10.93
CA GLY A 37 4.94 -6.44 -10.13
C GLY A 37 5.94 -5.68 -9.27
N GLN A 38 5.49 -4.59 -8.62
CA GLN A 38 6.36 -3.69 -7.87
C GLN A 38 6.35 -4.00 -6.37
N VAL A 39 7.46 -3.64 -5.75
CA VAL A 39 7.66 -3.67 -4.31
C VAL A 39 7.31 -2.32 -3.72
N VAL A 40 6.63 -2.31 -2.59
CA VAL A 40 6.31 -1.07 -1.86
C VAL A 40 6.82 -1.12 -0.42
N GLU A 41 7.13 0.07 0.09
CA GLU A 41 7.25 0.32 1.52
C GLU A 41 5.91 0.79 2.05
N LEU A 42 5.41 0.15 3.10
CA LEU A 42 4.08 0.37 3.66
C LEU A 42 4.16 0.68 5.15
N VAL A 43 3.58 1.81 5.56
CA VAL A 43 3.38 2.14 6.98
C VAL A 43 1.95 1.76 7.37
N TYR A 44 1.85 0.80 8.28
CA TYR A 44 0.57 0.28 8.76
C TYR A 44 0.24 0.85 10.14
N ASP A 45 -1.05 0.91 10.47
CA ASP A 45 -1.53 1.47 11.72
C ASP A 45 -0.84 0.83 12.93
N LYS A 46 -0.42 1.67 13.90
CA LYS A 46 0.28 1.30 15.14
C LYS A 46 1.69 0.70 14.98
N ASP A 47 2.22 0.55 13.78
CA ASP A 47 3.58 0.02 13.61
C ASP A 47 4.64 0.93 14.24
N LYS A 48 4.51 2.26 14.07
CA LYS A 48 5.42 3.23 14.68
C LYS A 48 5.42 3.18 16.20
N SER A 49 4.26 3.02 16.82
CA SER A 49 4.15 2.95 18.28
C SER A 49 4.76 1.69 18.88
N LYS A 50 4.98 0.67 18.06
CA LYS A 50 5.64 -0.60 18.42
C LYS A 50 7.12 -0.63 18.09
N GLY A 51 7.67 0.46 17.56
CA GLY A 51 9.06 0.52 17.10
C GLY A 51 9.35 -0.34 15.86
N CYS A 52 8.32 -0.71 15.11
CA CYS A 52 8.48 -1.49 13.90
C CYS A 52 9.00 -0.66 12.75
N LEU A 53 9.92 -1.23 11.96
CA LEU A 53 10.29 -0.68 10.66
C LEU A 53 9.11 -0.76 9.71
N PRO A 54 9.05 0.14 8.69
CA PRO A 54 8.09 0.02 7.61
C PRO A 54 8.11 -1.36 6.99
N ARG A 55 6.96 -1.84 6.54
CA ARG A 55 6.82 -3.14 5.91
C ARG A 55 7.25 -3.05 4.46
N ILE A 56 8.02 -4.02 4.00
CA ILE A 56 8.33 -4.20 2.58
C ILE A 56 7.42 -5.29 2.05
N LEU A 57 6.62 -4.94 1.06
CA LEU A 57 5.58 -5.78 0.49
C LEU A 57 5.74 -5.88 -1.03
N ASP A 58 5.87 -7.09 -1.52
CA ASP A 58 5.68 -7.42 -2.94
C ASP A 58 4.17 -7.44 -3.19
N VAL A 59 3.66 -6.48 -3.95
CA VAL A 59 2.21 -6.33 -4.14
C VAL A 59 1.69 -7.32 -5.17
N HIS A 60 0.82 -8.23 -4.75
CA HIS A 60 0.26 -9.24 -5.63
C HIS A 60 -1.09 -8.84 -6.19
N GLN A 61 -2.02 -8.44 -5.33
CA GLN A 61 -3.41 -8.19 -5.71
C GLN A 61 -4.04 -7.15 -4.79
N VAL A 62 -5.00 -6.41 -5.32
CA VAL A 62 -5.92 -5.58 -4.55
C VAL A 62 -7.33 -6.13 -4.71
N GLY A 63 -8.04 -6.30 -3.62
CA GLY A 63 -9.38 -6.87 -3.61
C GLY A 63 -10.37 -6.04 -2.78
N LEU A 64 -11.65 -6.24 -3.11
CA LEU A 64 -12.79 -5.73 -2.34
C LEU A 64 -13.37 -6.88 -1.50
N GLY A 65 -13.44 -6.67 -0.20
CA GLY A 65 -14.08 -7.60 0.73
C GLY A 65 -15.61 -7.50 0.71
N ASN A 66 -16.29 -8.55 1.12
CA ASN A 66 -17.76 -8.55 1.25
C ASN A 66 -18.29 -7.57 2.30
N ASN A 67 -17.43 -7.07 3.17
CA ASN A 67 -17.73 -6.01 4.13
C ASN A 67 -17.54 -4.58 3.58
N GLY A 68 -17.27 -4.44 2.28
CA GLY A 68 -17.02 -3.15 1.62
C GLY A 68 -15.64 -2.56 1.89
N GLN A 69 -14.74 -3.28 2.55
CA GLN A 69 -13.36 -2.85 2.79
C GLN A 69 -12.45 -3.24 1.65
N HIS A 70 -11.51 -2.37 1.30
CA HIS A 70 -10.43 -2.69 0.37
C HIS A 70 -9.25 -3.32 1.11
N TYR A 71 -8.62 -4.28 0.44
CA TYR A 71 -7.48 -5.03 0.95
C TYR A 71 -6.38 -5.11 -0.08
N VAL A 72 -5.13 -5.08 0.37
CA VAL A 72 -3.98 -5.47 -0.44
C VAL A 72 -3.44 -6.81 0.05
N HIS A 73 -3.15 -7.68 -0.88
CA HIS A 73 -2.51 -8.98 -0.66
C HIS A 73 -1.12 -8.99 -1.29
N GLY A 74 -0.16 -9.55 -0.60
CA GLY A 74 1.19 -9.66 -1.09
C GLY A 74 2.09 -10.50 -0.21
N TRP A 75 3.37 -10.51 -0.55
CA TRP A 75 4.42 -11.15 0.22
C TRP A 75 5.22 -10.13 1.00
N GLN A 76 5.14 -10.20 2.31
CA GLN A 76 5.93 -9.34 3.18
C GLN A 76 7.32 -9.93 3.36
N SER A 77 8.36 -9.18 2.96
CA SER A 77 9.77 -9.57 3.12
C SER A 77 10.44 -8.93 4.33
N ARG A 78 9.89 -7.82 4.84
CA ARG A 78 10.39 -7.09 6.01
C ARG A 78 9.26 -6.38 6.76
N GLY A 79 9.49 -6.10 8.02
CA GLY A 79 8.59 -5.38 8.90
C GLY A 79 7.95 -6.28 9.96
N CYS A 80 7.50 -5.68 11.07
CA CYS A 80 7.01 -6.42 12.21
C CYS A 80 5.70 -7.15 11.98
N THR A 81 5.65 -8.36 12.46
CA THR A 81 4.39 -9.06 12.72
C THR A 81 4.47 -9.67 14.11
N LYS A 82 3.64 -9.21 15.03
CA LYS A 82 3.66 -9.66 16.44
C LYS A 82 5.05 -9.57 17.08
N GLY A 83 5.80 -8.49 16.75
CA GLY A 83 7.16 -8.26 17.28
C GLY A 83 8.26 -9.11 16.66
N ARG A 84 8.00 -9.73 15.51
CA ARG A 84 8.99 -10.53 14.77
C ARG A 84 9.01 -10.14 13.30
N ASP A 85 10.20 -10.06 12.73
CA ASP A 85 10.40 -9.96 11.29
C ASP A 85 10.43 -11.35 10.68
N TYR A 86 9.52 -11.66 9.77
CA TYR A 86 9.58 -12.86 8.97
C TYR A 86 8.80 -12.72 7.66
N GLU A 87 9.30 -13.40 6.66
CA GLU A 87 8.66 -13.45 5.35
C GLU A 87 7.38 -14.28 5.37
N SER A 88 6.29 -13.72 4.85
CA SER A 88 5.06 -14.47 4.63
C SER A 88 4.04 -13.71 3.78
N LYS A 89 3.04 -14.43 3.29
CA LYS A 89 1.82 -13.83 2.75
C LYS A 89 1.14 -12.97 3.79
N ARG A 90 0.68 -11.79 3.38
CA ARG A 90 -0.05 -10.85 4.23
C ARG A 90 -1.20 -10.20 3.48
N ILE A 91 -2.21 -9.85 4.27
CA ILE A 91 -3.36 -9.07 3.83
C ILE A 91 -3.44 -7.84 4.73
N PHE A 92 -3.55 -6.67 4.11
CA PHE A 92 -3.68 -5.39 4.82
C PHE A 92 -4.95 -4.68 4.40
N ARG A 93 -5.67 -4.13 5.38
CA ARG A 93 -6.83 -3.27 5.15
C ARG A 93 -6.35 -1.87 4.76
N PHE A 94 -6.98 -1.30 3.75
CA PHE A 94 -6.62 0.04 3.27
C PHE A 94 -6.83 1.13 4.32
N ASP A 95 -7.91 1.06 5.10
CA ASP A 95 -8.22 2.04 6.14
C ASP A 95 -7.17 2.12 7.27
N LYS A 96 -6.28 1.13 7.35
CA LYS A 96 -5.16 1.07 8.30
C LYS A 96 -3.81 1.38 7.69
N ILE A 97 -3.74 1.57 6.38
CA ILE A 97 -2.51 1.97 5.69
C ILE A 97 -2.37 3.48 5.80
N LYS A 98 -1.24 3.95 6.31
CA LYS A 98 -0.95 5.37 6.50
C LYS A 98 -0.12 5.96 5.38
N GLN A 99 0.73 5.14 4.76
CA GLN A 99 1.63 5.57 3.71
C GLN A 99 2.02 4.38 2.84
N VAL A 100 2.18 4.62 1.55
CA VAL A 100 2.68 3.67 0.56
C VAL A 100 3.64 4.39 -0.36
N GLU A 101 4.85 3.83 -0.53
CA GLU A 101 5.83 4.31 -1.51
C GLU A 101 6.38 3.13 -2.31
N VAL A 102 6.47 3.29 -3.63
CA VAL A 102 7.15 2.30 -4.48
C VAL A 102 8.64 2.39 -4.21
N VAL A 103 9.27 1.24 -4.01
CA VAL A 103 10.71 1.13 -3.77
C VAL A 103 11.34 0.22 -4.81
N ASP A 104 12.65 0.38 -5.02
CA ASP A 104 13.41 -0.51 -5.89
C ASP A 104 13.43 -1.93 -5.33
N GLY A 105 13.27 -2.90 -6.21
CA GLY A 105 13.28 -4.30 -5.84
C GLY A 105 12.50 -5.16 -6.83
N THR A 106 12.74 -6.46 -6.74
CA THR A 106 12.05 -7.49 -7.51
C THR A 106 11.52 -8.56 -6.58
N PHE A 107 10.46 -9.24 -7.00
CA PHE A 107 9.90 -10.35 -6.23
C PHE A 107 10.91 -11.51 -6.18
N GLY A 108 11.16 -12.00 -4.99
CA GLY A 108 11.90 -13.24 -4.79
C GLY A 108 11.10 -14.46 -5.26
N GLU A 109 11.76 -15.60 -5.43
CA GLU A 109 11.15 -16.85 -5.91
C GLU A 109 9.93 -17.27 -5.08
N ARG A 110 10.03 -17.22 -3.75
CA ARG A 110 8.91 -17.54 -2.85
C ARG A 110 7.73 -16.61 -3.02
N SER A 111 7.99 -15.33 -3.28
CA SER A 111 6.95 -14.34 -3.54
C SER A 111 6.27 -14.60 -4.89
N GLN A 112 7.03 -14.91 -5.92
CA GLN A 112 6.51 -15.24 -7.25
C GLN A 112 5.64 -16.51 -7.20
N ASP A 113 6.08 -17.55 -6.50
CA ASP A 113 5.28 -18.77 -6.27
C ASP A 113 3.98 -18.45 -5.52
N ALA A 114 4.07 -17.61 -4.48
CA ALA A 114 2.89 -17.17 -3.74
C ALA A 114 1.91 -16.36 -4.61
N LYS A 115 2.42 -15.49 -5.50
CA LYS A 115 1.59 -14.73 -6.44
C LYS A 115 0.83 -15.67 -7.39
N SER A 116 1.48 -16.68 -7.92
CA SER A 116 0.86 -17.63 -8.85
C SER A 116 -0.31 -18.42 -8.25
N LYS A 117 -0.34 -18.56 -6.93
CA LYS A 117 -1.42 -19.22 -6.18
C LYS A 117 -2.58 -18.27 -5.84
N GLY A 118 -2.39 -16.96 -5.97
CA GLY A 118 -3.39 -15.93 -5.70
C GLY A 118 -3.81 -15.84 -4.23
N TRP A 119 -5.04 -15.36 -3.99
CA TRP A 119 -5.64 -15.33 -2.66
C TRP A 119 -5.79 -16.74 -2.09
N ASP A 120 -5.46 -16.88 -0.79
CA ASP A 120 -5.73 -18.10 -0.05
C ASP A 120 -7.23 -18.14 0.27
N GLY A 121 -7.95 -19.02 -0.37
CA GLY A 121 -9.39 -19.18 -0.19
C GLY A 121 -10.20 -18.80 -1.43
N CYS A 122 -11.48 -18.62 -1.24
CA CYS A 122 -12.39 -18.36 -2.33
C CYS A 122 -12.59 -16.86 -2.59
N ILE A 123 -13.03 -16.54 -3.83
CA ILE A 123 -13.45 -15.22 -4.26
C ILE A 123 -14.93 -15.30 -4.65
N GLY A 124 -15.73 -14.36 -4.20
CA GLY A 124 -17.16 -14.28 -4.49
C GLY A 124 -18.02 -13.91 -3.30
N SER A 125 -19.32 -13.89 -3.47
CA SER A 125 -20.30 -13.36 -2.50
C SER A 125 -20.28 -14.02 -1.11
N ASN A 126 -19.88 -15.29 -1.03
CA ASN A 126 -19.79 -16.04 0.22
C ASN A 126 -18.36 -16.16 0.76
N CYS A 127 -17.40 -15.42 0.17
CA CYS A 127 -15.99 -15.45 0.49
C CYS A 127 -15.57 -14.18 1.23
N PHE A 128 -14.38 -14.19 1.84
CA PHE A 128 -13.82 -13.00 2.46
C PHE A 128 -13.59 -11.89 1.41
N ILE A 129 -13.06 -12.24 0.24
CA ILE A 129 -12.90 -11.34 -0.90
C ILE A 129 -14.06 -11.56 -1.88
N ALA A 130 -14.80 -10.49 -2.15
CA ALA A 130 -15.88 -10.50 -3.12
C ALA A 130 -15.36 -10.43 -4.57
N GLU A 131 -14.33 -9.59 -4.80
CA GLU A 131 -13.84 -9.24 -6.13
C GLU A 131 -12.36 -8.88 -6.08
N ILE A 132 -11.60 -9.27 -7.12
CA ILE A 132 -10.25 -8.74 -7.37
C ILE A 132 -10.38 -7.50 -8.23
N LEU A 133 -9.82 -6.38 -7.75
CA LEU A 133 -9.86 -5.09 -8.44
C LEU A 133 -8.64 -4.90 -9.36
N CYS A 134 -7.48 -5.37 -8.95
CA CYS A 134 -6.24 -5.28 -9.72
C CYS A 134 -5.21 -6.32 -9.26
N GLU A 135 -4.44 -6.86 -10.24
CA GLU A 135 -3.40 -7.86 -10.07
C GLU A 135 -2.32 -7.79 -11.14
#